data_93fa986e298da55ab3febfd867bc4c6c
#
_entry.id   93fa986e298da55ab3febfd867bc4c6c
#
_cell.length_a   1.000
_cell.length_b   1.000
_cell.length_c   1.000
_cell.angle_alpha   90.00
_cell.angle_beta   90.00
_cell.angle_gamma   90.00
#
_symmetry.space_group_name_H-M   'P 1'
#
loop_
_entity.id
_entity.type
_entity.pdbx_description
1 polymer ?
#
loop_
_entity_poly.entity_id
_entity_poly.type
_entity_poly.pdbx_seq_one_letter_code
_entity_poly.pdbx_strand_id
1 'polypeptide(L)'
;MQQPVSIINELEEAVRSGSSERRISTLRQVTDLFLLDGKRLNDEQVQVFDDVLCHLVARVETRIKADLGERLAPLDYAPSGVIEKLAWDDEIAVAGTVLTNSTVLTTGTLVAIAKAKGQDHLHAISGRTNLPEAVTDVIVERGENRVIRRLAGNTSAQFSDAGYGGMVSHAEADDELTELLGLRIDLPINFLRDLLQRATAAVRARLGSIAPAELQEEIKRILKSIAEKVSPGRDFSQAEKVVRRMKGLNELNDAAIANFAETKRFDEIAASLAVLNNSAPIDMMARLLEGPRADLILIPCKSAGLQWTTVEKILSYRPVTHRIDRLTLQQATKDYGKLSAETAERTLRFWLLHNKIEK
;
A
#
# COMPACT_ATOMS: atom_id res chain seq x y z
N MET A 1 13.18 -7.64 69.48
CA MET A 1 12.29 -8.43 68.65
C MET A 1 11.26 -7.47 68.10
N GLN A 2 11.44 -6.99 66.90
CA GLN A 2 10.42 -6.19 66.19
C GLN A 2 9.33 -7.16 65.75
N GLN A 3 8.09 -6.92 66.16
CA GLN A 3 6.94 -7.65 65.63
C GLN A 3 6.85 -7.40 64.14
N PRO A 4 6.51 -8.41 63.33
CA PRO A 4 6.26 -8.21 61.93
C PRO A 4 5.09 -7.23 61.80
N VAL A 5 5.40 -6.00 61.38
CA VAL A 5 4.35 -5.02 61.04
C VAL A 5 3.53 -5.64 59.93
N SER A 6 2.25 -5.80 60.19
CA SER A 6 1.35 -6.41 59.22
C SER A 6 1.40 -5.59 57.94
N ILE A 7 1.70 -6.22 56.81
CA ILE A 7 1.67 -5.61 55.47
C ILE A 7 0.39 -4.80 55.25
N ILE A 8 -0.72 -5.24 55.83
CA ILE A 8 -2.02 -4.56 55.79
C ILE A 8 -1.96 -3.19 56.48
N ASN A 9 -1.30 -3.08 57.63
CA ASN A 9 -1.17 -1.81 58.35
C ASN A 9 -0.25 -0.82 57.61
N GLU A 10 0.84 -1.32 57.01
CA GLU A 10 1.70 -0.49 56.15
C GLU A 10 1.01 -0.02 54.88
N LEU A 11 0.16 -0.87 54.28
CA LEU A 11 -0.68 -0.55 53.14
C LEU A 11 -1.73 0.54 53.51
N GLU A 12 -2.47 0.37 54.63
CA GLU A 12 -3.44 1.36 55.06
C GLU A 12 -2.79 2.72 55.40
N GLU A 13 -1.62 2.72 56.01
CA GLU A 13 -0.91 3.92 56.36
C GLU A 13 -0.28 4.62 55.10
N ALA A 14 0.27 3.85 54.15
CA ALA A 14 0.77 4.36 52.86
C ALA A 14 -0.37 4.94 52.01
N VAL A 15 -1.55 4.35 52.08
CA VAL A 15 -2.77 4.80 51.38
C VAL A 15 -3.34 6.07 52.00
N ARG A 16 -3.36 6.21 53.32
CA ARG A 16 -4.02 7.33 54.05
C ARG A 16 -3.13 8.57 54.16
N SER A 17 -1.83 8.44 54.44
CA SER A 17 -0.99 9.55 54.86
C SER A 17 0.45 9.46 54.36
N GLY A 18 0.81 8.49 53.54
CA GLY A 18 2.19 8.26 53.12
C GLY A 18 2.78 9.37 52.24
N SER A 19 4.04 9.68 52.46
CA SER A 19 4.81 10.52 51.52
C SER A 19 4.86 9.87 50.13
N SER A 20 5.15 10.65 49.08
CA SER A 20 5.30 10.12 47.71
C SER A 20 6.28 8.95 47.66
N GLU A 21 7.40 9.05 48.38
CA GLU A 21 8.43 7.99 48.46
C GLU A 21 7.89 6.68 49.08
N ARG A 22 7.10 6.79 50.18
CA ARG A 22 6.47 5.62 50.79
C ARG A 22 5.49 4.93 49.84
N ARG A 23 4.64 5.69 49.14
CA ARG A 23 3.71 5.12 48.16
C ARG A 23 4.43 4.37 47.04
N ILE A 24 5.53 4.95 46.51
CA ILE A 24 6.36 4.29 45.49
C ILE A 24 6.99 3.02 46.02
N SER A 25 7.54 3.06 47.24
CA SER A 25 8.14 1.88 47.88
C SER A 25 7.10 0.77 48.07
N THR A 26 5.93 1.11 48.62
CA THR A 26 4.83 0.15 48.81
C THR A 26 4.32 -0.41 47.49
N LEU A 27 4.15 0.43 46.45
CA LEU A 27 3.76 -0.03 45.12
C LEU A 27 4.74 -1.08 44.58
N ARG A 28 6.05 -0.82 44.70
CA ARG A 28 7.10 -1.77 44.26
C ARG A 28 7.04 -3.07 45.06
N GLN A 29 6.92 -3.00 46.39
CA GLN A 29 6.84 -4.20 47.24
C GLN A 29 5.63 -5.05 46.89
N VAL A 30 4.44 -4.44 46.73
CA VAL A 30 3.21 -5.14 46.35
C VAL A 30 3.33 -5.75 44.96
N THR A 31 3.93 -5.03 44.01
CA THR A 31 4.18 -5.53 42.67
C THR A 31 5.14 -6.70 42.68
N ASP A 32 6.25 -6.60 43.43
CA ASP A 32 7.24 -7.68 43.57
C ASP A 32 6.61 -8.94 44.18
N LEU A 33 5.78 -8.77 45.20
CA LEU A 33 5.05 -9.88 45.83
C LEU A 33 4.07 -10.53 44.84
N PHE A 34 3.33 -9.74 44.07
CA PHE A 34 2.44 -10.24 43.03
C PHE A 34 3.21 -11.02 41.94
N LEU A 35 4.37 -10.52 41.50
CA LEU A 35 5.18 -11.17 40.47
C LEU A 35 5.77 -12.51 40.96
N LEU A 36 6.06 -12.64 42.25
CA LEU A 36 6.58 -13.90 42.84
C LEU A 36 5.54 -15.01 42.91
N ASP A 37 4.29 -14.67 43.31
CA ASP A 37 3.29 -15.67 43.64
C ASP A 37 2.04 -15.62 42.76
N GLY A 38 1.88 -14.63 41.86
CA GLY A 38 0.65 -14.32 41.14
C GLY A 38 0.02 -15.50 40.40
N LYS A 39 0.85 -16.39 39.79
CA LYS A 39 0.33 -17.62 39.13
C LYS A 39 -0.33 -18.64 40.08
N ARG A 40 -0.11 -18.51 41.37
CA ARG A 40 -0.66 -19.42 42.40
C ARG A 40 -1.85 -18.82 43.12
N LEU A 41 -2.11 -17.54 42.90
CA LEU A 41 -3.22 -16.84 43.55
C LEU A 41 -4.54 -17.26 42.90
N ASN A 42 -5.58 -17.34 43.74
CA ASN A 42 -6.95 -17.47 43.28
C ASN A 42 -7.53 -16.08 42.90
N ASP A 43 -8.70 -16.08 42.24
CA ASP A 43 -9.34 -14.86 41.77
C ASP A 43 -9.62 -13.83 42.88
N GLU A 44 -10.01 -14.27 44.09
CA GLU A 44 -10.23 -13.37 45.21
C GLU A 44 -8.94 -12.69 45.68
N GLN A 45 -7.85 -13.45 45.71
CA GLN A 45 -6.52 -12.91 46.06
C GLN A 45 -6.02 -11.94 45.00
N VAL A 46 -6.18 -12.26 43.72
CA VAL A 46 -5.83 -11.35 42.61
C VAL A 46 -6.62 -10.05 42.71
N GLN A 47 -7.93 -10.13 43.06
CA GLN A 47 -8.78 -8.94 43.26
C GLN A 47 -8.26 -8.04 44.38
N VAL A 48 -7.78 -8.60 45.47
CA VAL A 48 -7.19 -7.82 46.59
C VAL A 48 -5.96 -7.07 46.11
N PHE A 49 -5.08 -7.74 45.32
CA PHE A 49 -3.91 -7.07 44.69
C PHE A 49 -4.34 -5.96 43.75
N ASP A 50 -5.38 -6.21 42.95
CA ASP A 50 -5.92 -5.24 41.98
C ASP A 50 -6.41 -3.98 42.68
N ASP A 51 -7.21 -4.12 43.71
CA ASP A 51 -7.74 -3.00 44.49
C ASP A 51 -6.62 -2.14 45.10
N VAL A 52 -5.60 -2.79 45.66
CA VAL A 52 -4.45 -2.12 46.26
C VAL A 52 -3.62 -1.39 45.18
N LEU A 53 -3.30 -2.07 44.11
CA LEU A 53 -2.50 -1.49 43.01
C LEU A 53 -3.27 -0.35 42.33
N CYS A 54 -4.56 -0.49 42.09
CA CYS A 54 -5.43 0.56 41.57
C CYS A 54 -5.46 1.82 42.45
N HIS A 55 -5.44 1.63 43.76
CA HIS A 55 -5.42 2.75 44.70
C HIS A 55 -4.07 3.49 44.69
N LEU A 56 -2.97 2.73 44.74
CA LEU A 56 -1.60 3.27 44.75
C LEU A 56 -1.24 3.97 43.44
N VAL A 57 -1.57 3.36 42.30
CA VAL A 57 -1.22 3.88 40.96
C VAL A 57 -1.88 5.23 40.66
N ALA A 58 -3.05 5.51 41.23
CA ALA A 58 -3.76 6.79 41.06
C ALA A 58 -3.00 8.01 41.59
N ARG A 59 -2.02 7.81 42.44
CA ARG A 59 -1.34 8.87 43.21
C ARG A 59 0.18 8.87 43.03
N VAL A 60 0.70 8.18 42.03
CA VAL A 60 2.14 8.15 41.71
C VAL A 60 2.41 8.85 40.37
N GLU A 61 3.66 9.23 40.18
CA GLU A 61 4.13 9.92 38.99
C GLU A 61 4.08 9.01 37.74
N THR A 62 3.97 9.63 36.57
CA THR A 62 3.93 8.98 35.23
C THR A 62 5.00 7.91 35.06
N ARG A 63 6.25 8.19 35.46
CA ARG A 63 7.36 7.24 35.34
C ARG A 63 7.12 5.95 36.14
N ILE A 64 6.54 6.06 37.32
CA ILE A 64 6.26 4.90 38.17
C ILE A 64 5.10 4.07 37.63
N LYS A 65 4.08 4.74 37.07
CA LYS A 65 2.98 4.06 36.36
C LYS A 65 3.49 3.30 35.12
N ALA A 66 4.42 3.90 34.36
CA ALA A 66 5.03 3.25 33.20
C ALA A 66 5.82 2.00 33.58
N ASP A 67 6.66 2.09 34.63
CA ASP A 67 7.41 0.94 35.17
C ASP A 67 6.47 -0.19 35.62
N LEU A 68 5.37 0.13 36.29
CA LEU A 68 4.35 -0.85 36.64
C LEU A 68 3.71 -1.50 35.40
N GLY A 69 3.37 -0.69 34.40
CA GLY A 69 2.80 -1.17 33.14
C GLY A 69 3.71 -2.12 32.40
N GLU A 70 5.01 -1.79 32.30
CA GLU A 70 6.03 -2.65 31.68
C GLU A 70 6.14 -4.02 32.38
N ARG A 71 6.04 -4.05 33.70
CA ARG A 71 6.16 -5.27 34.50
C ARG A 71 4.91 -6.15 34.47
N LEU A 72 3.72 -5.56 34.40
CA LEU A 72 2.45 -6.28 34.44
C LEU A 72 1.91 -6.64 33.05
N ALA A 73 2.17 -5.83 32.01
CA ALA A 73 1.62 -6.03 30.67
C ALA A 73 1.87 -7.43 30.07
N PRO A 74 3.03 -8.07 30.22
CA PRO A 74 3.28 -9.37 29.61
C PRO A 74 2.62 -10.55 30.35
N LEU A 75 1.97 -10.30 31.50
CA LEU A 75 1.38 -11.36 32.33
C LEU A 75 -0.07 -11.63 31.91
N ASP A 76 -0.37 -12.89 31.59
CA ASP A 76 -1.71 -13.36 31.26
C ASP A 76 -2.64 -13.47 32.49
N TYR A 77 -2.09 -13.36 33.68
CA TYR A 77 -2.77 -13.35 34.98
C TYR A 77 -2.70 -12.00 35.69
N ALA A 78 -2.29 -10.92 34.99
CA ALA A 78 -2.21 -9.58 35.59
C ALA A 78 -3.58 -9.11 36.12
N PRO A 79 -3.59 -8.35 37.22
CA PRO A 79 -4.84 -7.81 37.76
C PRO A 79 -5.48 -6.88 36.73
N SER A 80 -6.74 -7.18 36.37
CA SER A 80 -7.43 -6.54 35.22
C SER A 80 -7.74 -5.06 35.43
N GLY A 81 -8.11 -4.65 36.64
CA GLY A 81 -8.46 -3.28 36.95
C GLY A 81 -7.28 -2.32 36.84
N VAL A 82 -6.11 -2.68 37.40
CA VAL A 82 -4.92 -1.85 37.28
C VAL A 82 -4.41 -1.79 35.83
N ILE A 83 -4.47 -2.92 35.08
CA ILE A 83 -4.15 -2.95 33.66
C ILE A 83 -5.06 -2.02 32.87
N GLU A 84 -6.37 -2.10 33.10
CA GLU A 84 -7.34 -1.21 32.44
C GLU A 84 -7.09 0.26 32.80
N LYS A 85 -6.81 0.56 34.06
CA LYS A 85 -6.51 1.93 34.51
C LYS A 85 -5.26 2.50 33.85
N LEU A 86 -4.20 1.69 33.71
CA LEU A 86 -2.99 2.09 33.01
C LEU A 86 -3.22 2.25 31.50
N ALA A 87 -4.04 1.38 30.89
CA ALA A 87 -4.40 1.48 29.48
C ALA A 87 -5.20 2.76 29.14
N TRP A 88 -5.99 3.26 30.10
CA TRP A 88 -6.75 4.51 30.00
C TRP A 88 -5.98 5.77 30.36
N ASP A 89 -4.71 5.65 30.81
CA ASP A 89 -3.90 6.85 31.14
C ASP A 89 -3.72 7.73 29.91
N ASP A 90 -3.78 9.06 30.07
CA ASP A 90 -3.63 10.00 28.95
C ASP A 90 -2.20 10.03 28.44
N GLU A 91 -1.24 9.70 29.30
CA GLU A 91 0.17 9.66 28.95
C GLU A 91 0.53 8.37 28.22
N ILE A 92 0.90 8.46 26.96
CA ILE A 92 1.27 7.30 26.14
C ILE A 92 2.47 6.53 26.71
N ALA A 93 3.35 7.21 27.44
CA ALA A 93 4.45 6.56 28.14
C ALA A 93 3.97 5.54 29.19
N VAL A 94 2.75 5.72 29.73
CA VAL A 94 2.10 4.77 30.64
C VAL A 94 1.29 3.73 29.86
N ALA A 95 0.39 4.20 29.00
CA ALA A 95 -0.57 3.35 28.31
C ALA A 95 0.05 2.46 27.22
N GLY A 96 1.12 2.95 26.56
CA GLY A 96 1.64 2.35 25.32
C GLY A 96 2.03 0.89 25.44
N THR A 97 2.83 0.53 26.46
CA THR A 97 3.28 -0.85 26.69
C THR A 97 2.12 -1.78 27.03
N VAL A 98 1.18 -1.30 27.84
CA VAL A 98 -0.01 -2.05 28.24
C VAL A 98 -0.93 -2.26 27.05
N LEU A 99 -1.20 -1.22 26.25
CA LEU A 99 -2.00 -1.30 25.04
C LEU A 99 -1.40 -2.24 24.01
N THR A 100 -0.10 -2.30 23.89
CA THR A 100 0.57 -3.15 22.90
C THR A 100 0.64 -4.61 23.34
N ASN A 101 0.95 -4.90 24.61
CA ASN A 101 1.40 -6.22 25.04
C ASN A 101 0.41 -6.97 25.95
N SER A 102 -0.50 -6.27 26.67
CA SER A 102 -1.33 -6.94 27.65
C SER A 102 -2.41 -7.82 27.00
N THR A 103 -2.45 -9.09 27.35
CA THR A 103 -3.47 -10.06 26.93
C THR A 103 -4.75 -9.99 27.78
N VAL A 104 -4.71 -9.30 28.92
CA VAL A 104 -5.85 -9.16 29.84
C VAL A 104 -6.89 -8.17 29.34
N LEU A 105 -6.49 -7.18 28.52
CA LEU A 105 -7.41 -6.21 27.94
C LEU A 105 -8.45 -6.86 27.03
N THR A 106 -9.72 -6.62 27.32
CA THR A 106 -10.81 -7.14 26.50
C THR A 106 -10.96 -6.38 25.18
N THR A 107 -11.56 -7.03 24.18
CA THR A 107 -11.91 -6.34 22.90
C THR A 107 -12.77 -5.11 23.14
N GLY A 108 -13.73 -5.17 24.08
CA GLY A 108 -14.57 -4.04 24.44
C GLY A 108 -13.79 -2.85 24.98
N THR A 109 -12.85 -3.10 25.89
CA THR A 109 -11.96 -2.06 26.43
C THR A 109 -11.09 -1.44 25.34
N LEU A 110 -10.50 -2.26 24.45
CA LEU A 110 -9.69 -1.77 23.33
C LEU A 110 -10.50 -0.89 22.37
N VAL A 111 -11.73 -1.30 22.02
CA VAL A 111 -12.66 -0.50 21.20
C VAL A 111 -13.00 0.83 21.89
N ALA A 112 -13.30 0.80 23.20
CA ALA A 112 -13.61 2.01 23.95
C ALA A 112 -12.43 2.99 23.98
N ILE A 113 -11.21 2.50 24.23
CA ILE A 113 -9.99 3.30 24.22
C ILE A 113 -9.73 3.83 22.81
N ALA A 114 -9.83 2.99 21.76
CA ALA A 114 -9.64 3.39 20.37
C ALA A 114 -10.64 4.48 19.95
N LYS A 115 -11.86 4.49 20.49
CA LYS A 115 -12.85 5.54 20.24
C LYS A 115 -12.57 6.84 20.99
N ALA A 116 -12.01 6.76 22.20
CA ALA A 116 -11.89 7.91 23.09
C ALA A 116 -10.51 8.61 23.01
N LYS A 117 -9.43 7.85 22.79
CA LYS A 117 -8.06 8.36 22.87
C LYS A 117 -7.50 8.84 21.53
N GLY A 118 -6.32 9.51 21.58
CA GLY A 118 -5.64 10.10 20.43
C GLY A 118 -4.77 9.11 19.63
N GLN A 119 -4.06 9.66 18.63
CA GLN A 119 -3.31 8.88 17.64
C GLN A 119 -2.19 8.02 18.23
N ASP A 120 -1.56 8.42 19.32
CA ASP A 120 -0.51 7.64 19.97
C ASP A 120 -1.05 6.35 20.57
N HIS A 121 -2.26 6.41 21.17
CA HIS A 121 -2.95 5.23 21.69
C HIS A 121 -3.39 4.29 20.55
N LEU A 122 -3.96 4.84 19.48
CA LEU A 122 -4.32 4.05 18.29
C LEU A 122 -3.09 3.37 17.70
N HIS A 123 -1.96 4.11 17.64
CA HIS A 123 -0.70 3.56 17.15
C HIS A 123 -0.20 2.41 18.05
N ALA A 124 -0.29 2.54 19.37
CA ALA A 124 0.07 1.45 20.30
C ALA A 124 -0.83 0.22 20.09
N ILE A 125 -2.15 0.41 20.00
CA ILE A 125 -3.11 -0.67 19.77
C ILE A 125 -2.85 -1.35 18.42
N SER A 126 -2.57 -0.59 17.34
CA SER A 126 -2.35 -1.16 16.01
C SER A 126 -1.16 -2.13 15.92
N GLY A 127 -0.24 -2.09 16.87
CA GLY A 127 0.89 -3.01 16.97
C GLY A 127 0.62 -4.30 17.74
N ARG A 128 -0.59 -4.52 18.29
CA ARG A 128 -0.93 -5.73 19.03
C ARG A 128 -1.00 -6.96 18.15
N THR A 129 -0.65 -8.10 18.73
CA THR A 129 -0.94 -9.40 18.11
C THR A 129 -2.43 -9.74 18.17
N ASN A 130 -2.94 -10.38 17.11
CA ASN A 130 -4.32 -10.89 17.04
C ASN A 130 -5.41 -9.82 17.29
N LEU A 131 -5.29 -8.66 16.61
CA LEU A 131 -6.33 -7.64 16.68
C LEU A 131 -7.62 -8.12 16.01
N PRO A 132 -8.77 -8.10 16.70
CA PRO A 132 -10.06 -8.46 16.12
C PRO A 132 -10.62 -7.32 15.25
N GLU A 133 -11.49 -7.68 14.29
CA GLU A 133 -12.15 -6.75 13.35
C GLU A 133 -12.80 -5.54 14.03
N ALA A 134 -13.49 -5.74 15.15
CA ALA A 134 -14.15 -4.65 15.87
C ALA A 134 -13.19 -3.54 16.33
N VAL A 135 -11.91 -3.86 16.58
CA VAL A 135 -10.89 -2.88 16.97
C VAL A 135 -10.26 -2.24 15.73
N THR A 136 -9.94 -3.06 14.71
CA THR A 136 -9.34 -2.56 13.48
C THR A 136 -10.27 -1.62 12.73
N ASP A 137 -11.58 -1.88 12.70
CA ASP A 137 -12.58 -1.00 12.09
C ASP A 137 -12.56 0.40 12.69
N VAL A 138 -12.49 0.51 14.02
CA VAL A 138 -12.38 1.81 14.70
C VAL A 138 -11.04 2.51 14.38
N ILE A 139 -9.96 1.72 14.31
CA ILE A 139 -8.64 2.29 13.98
C ILE A 139 -8.62 2.78 12.53
N VAL A 140 -9.21 2.05 11.58
CA VAL A 140 -9.31 2.46 10.17
C VAL A 140 -10.13 3.74 10.01
N GLU A 141 -11.22 3.88 10.77
CA GLU A 141 -12.08 5.08 10.74
C GLU A 141 -11.37 6.33 11.28
N ARG A 142 -10.54 6.19 12.33
CA ARG A 142 -9.99 7.31 13.11
C ARG A 142 -8.50 7.54 12.95
N GLY A 143 -7.76 6.55 12.45
CA GLY A 143 -6.31 6.55 12.40
C GLY A 143 -5.75 7.50 11.34
N GLU A 144 -4.69 8.23 11.69
CA GLU A 144 -3.86 8.95 10.74
C GLU A 144 -2.92 7.99 9.98
N ASN A 145 -2.30 8.45 8.89
CA ASN A 145 -1.48 7.62 8.00
C ASN A 145 -0.46 6.74 8.74
N ARG A 146 0.24 7.27 9.77
CA ARG A 146 1.22 6.48 10.54
C ARG A 146 0.59 5.29 11.29
N VAL A 147 -0.64 5.48 11.77
CA VAL A 147 -1.40 4.44 12.48
C VAL A 147 -1.87 3.38 11.48
N ILE A 148 -2.44 3.83 10.37
CA ILE A 148 -2.94 2.97 9.30
C ILE A 148 -1.81 2.15 8.68
N ARG A 149 -0.64 2.74 8.43
CA ARG A 149 0.54 2.00 7.94
C ARG A 149 1.00 0.93 8.93
N ARG A 150 1.06 1.26 10.24
CA ARG A 150 1.39 0.27 11.27
C ARG A 150 0.38 -0.87 11.30
N LEU A 151 -0.91 -0.53 11.21
CA LEU A 151 -1.99 -1.51 11.17
C LEU A 151 -1.90 -2.41 9.92
N ALA A 152 -1.64 -1.84 8.74
CA ALA A 152 -1.44 -2.58 7.49
C ALA A 152 -0.26 -3.56 7.56
N GLY A 153 0.83 -3.15 8.20
CA GLY A 153 2.01 -4.00 8.44
C GLY A 153 1.80 -5.08 9.51
N ASN A 154 0.72 -5.02 10.27
CA ASN A 154 0.40 -6.04 11.27
C ASN A 154 -0.31 -7.24 10.62
N THR A 155 0.45 -8.28 10.29
CA THR A 155 -0.06 -9.49 9.62
C THR A 155 -1.01 -10.32 10.47
N SER A 156 -1.07 -10.08 11.79
CA SER A 156 -1.97 -10.78 12.70
C SER A 156 -3.28 -10.03 12.96
N ALA A 157 -3.43 -8.81 12.43
CA ALA A 157 -4.66 -8.04 12.54
C ALA A 157 -5.72 -8.56 11.57
N GLN A 158 -6.94 -8.75 12.06
CA GLN A 158 -8.09 -9.17 11.28
C GLN A 158 -8.89 -7.94 10.82
N PHE A 159 -9.42 -7.99 9.60
CA PHE A 159 -10.19 -6.90 9.04
C PHE A 159 -11.53 -7.40 8.52
N SER A 160 -12.58 -6.63 8.78
CA SER A 160 -13.86 -6.77 8.08
C SER A 160 -13.76 -6.29 6.62
N ASP A 161 -14.75 -6.60 5.80
CA ASP A 161 -14.86 -6.04 4.45
C ASP A 161 -14.89 -4.51 4.48
N ALA A 162 -15.55 -3.90 5.47
CA ALA A 162 -15.55 -2.45 5.66
C ALA A 162 -14.17 -1.92 6.03
N GLY A 163 -13.45 -2.64 6.90
CA GLY A 163 -12.06 -2.35 7.27
C GLY A 163 -11.14 -2.37 6.05
N TYR A 164 -11.18 -3.41 5.21
CA TYR A 164 -10.40 -3.47 3.98
C TYR A 164 -10.76 -2.33 3.00
N GLY A 165 -12.05 -2.03 2.83
CA GLY A 165 -12.50 -0.90 2.00
C GLY A 165 -11.94 0.44 2.47
N GLY A 166 -11.96 0.68 3.78
CA GLY A 166 -11.36 1.86 4.41
C GLY A 166 -9.85 1.94 4.17
N MET A 167 -9.13 0.83 4.37
CA MET A 167 -7.68 0.74 4.13
C MET A 167 -7.32 1.07 2.69
N VAL A 168 -8.06 0.52 1.70
CA VAL A 168 -7.86 0.81 0.27
C VAL A 168 -8.13 2.28 -0.04
N SER A 169 -9.10 2.90 0.62
CA SER A 169 -9.37 4.34 0.47
C SER A 169 -8.23 5.20 1.03
N HIS A 170 -7.67 4.84 2.18
CA HIS A 170 -6.49 5.51 2.72
C HIS A 170 -5.25 5.36 1.81
N ALA A 171 -5.13 4.25 1.09
CA ALA A 171 -4.01 3.96 0.20
C ALA A 171 -4.00 4.80 -1.09
N GLU A 172 -5.10 5.49 -1.47
CA GLU A 172 -5.17 6.28 -2.71
C GLU A 172 -4.08 7.37 -2.84
N ALA A 173 -3.66 7.95 -1.71
CA ALA A 173 -2.64 8.99 -1.65
C ALA A 173 -1.37 8.56 -0.90
N ASP A 174 -1.19 7.25 -0.68
CA ASP A 174 -0.12 6.70 0.14
C ASP A 174 0.49 5.44 -0.50
N ASP A 175 1.55 5.65 -1.28
CA ASP A 175 2.26 4.58 -1.99
C ASP A 175 2.84 3.52 -1.02
N GLU A 176 3.31 3.92 0.18
CA GLU A 176 3.83 3.00 1.20
C GLU A 176 2.71 2.11 1.76
N LEU A 177 1.55 2.70 2.05
CA LEU A 177 0.38 1.94 2.49
C LEU A 177 -0.10 0.98 1.40
N THR A 178 -0.10 1.43 0.13
CA THR A 178 -0.43 0.59 -1.01
C THR A 178 0.48 -0.64 -1.11
N GLU A 179 1.79 -0.47 -0.89
CA GLU A 179 2.74 -1.59 -0.86
C GLU A 179 2.47 -2.54 0.30
N LEU A 180 2.28 -2.01 1.52
CA LEU A 180 2.00 -2.82 2.71
C LEU A 180 0.74 -3.67 2.53
N LEU A 181 -0.34 -3.08 2.01
CA LEU A 181 -1.59 -3.80 1.74
C LEU A 181 -1.44 -4.83 0.62
N GLY A 182 -0.76 -4.46 -0.47
CA GLY A 182 -0.53 -5.34 -1.61
C GLY A 182 0.32 -6.57 -1.31
N LEU A 183 1.03 -6.59 -0.18
CA LEU A 183 1.82 -7.72 0.31
C LEU A 183 1.07 -8.62 1.30
N ARG A 184 -0.13 -8.24 1.71
CA ARG A 184 -0.94 -9.05 2.63
C ARG A 184 -1.59 -10.23 1.91
N ILE A 185 -1.32 -11.45 2.41
CA ILE A 185 -1.87 -12.70 1.85
C ILE A 185 -3.37 -12.81 2.11
N ASP A 186 -3.85 -12.19 3.21
CA ASP A 186 -5.25 -12.20 3.63
C ASP A 186 -6.11 -11.11 2.97
N LEU A 187 -5.52 -10.24 2.12
CA LEU A 187 -6.29 -9.22 1.39
C LEU A 187 -7.19 -9.89 0.34
N PRO A 188 -8.53 -9.74 0.41
CA PRO A 188 -9.43 -10.32 -0.57
C PRO A 188 -9.18 -9.78 -1.99
N ILE A 189 -9.34 -10.64 -3.00
CA ILE A 189 -8.98 -10.36 -4.41
C ILE A 189 -9.69 -9.12 -4.97
N ASN A 190 -10.93 -8.85 -4.57
CA ASN A 190 -11.68 -7.65 -4.96
C ASN A 190 -10.96 -6.38 -4.50
N PHE A 191 -10.51 -6.33 -3.24
CA PHE A 191 -9.77 -5.19 -2.68
C PHE A 191 -8.36 -5.08 -3.26
N LEU A 192 -7.67 -6.20 -3.51
CA LEU A 192 -6.39 -6.20 -4.22
C LEU A 192 -6.53 -5.60 -5.63
N ARG A 193 -7.62 -5.93 -6.33
CA ARG A 193 -7.91 -5.35 -7.65
C ARG A 193 -8.12 -3.85 -7.57
N ASP A 194 -8.95 -3.38 -6.64
CA ASP A 194 -9.22 -1.96 -6.44
C ASP A 194 -7.95 -1.19 -6.06
N LEU A 195 -7.14 -1.76 -5.16
CA LEU A 195 -5.84 -1.23 -4.78
C LEU A 195 -4.92 -1.06 -5.99
N LEU A 196 -4.76 -2.11 -6.81
CA LEU A 196 -3.91 -2.08 -8.01
C LEU A 196 -4.45 -1.15 -9.11
N GLN A 197 -5.77 -0.96 -9.21
CA GLN A 197 -6.35 0.01 -10.16
C GLN A 197 -5.97 1.45 -9.81
N ARG A 198 -5.92 1.79 -8.52
CA ARG A 198 -5.61 3.12 -8.00
C ARG A 198 -4.12 3.37 -7.83
N ALA A 199 -3.32 2.33 -7.69
CA ALA A 199 -1.87 2.40 -7.51
C ALA A 199 -1.16 3.09 -8.68
N THR A 200 -0.02 3.75 -8.39
CA THR A 200 0.86 4.29 -9.43
C THR A 200 1.54 3.17 -10.24
N ALA A 201 2.02 3.49 -11.45
CA ALA A 201 2.73 2.51 -12.27
C ALA A 201 3.99 1.97 -11.58
N ALA A 202 4.67 2.82 -10.80
CA ALA A 202 5.86 2.44 -10.04
C ALA A 202 5.52 1.42 -8.93
N VAL A 203 4.45 1.67 -8.17
CA VAL A 203 3.98 0.76 -7.10
C VAL A 203 3.51 -0.58 -7.68
N ARG A 204 2.78 -0.56 -8.81
CA ARG A 204 2.37 -1.79 -9.51
C ARG A 204 3.56 -2.64 -9.94
N ALA A 205 4.59 -2.02 -10.54
CA ALA A 205 5.80 -2.72 -10.95
C ALA A 205 6.53 -3.32 -9.75
N ARG A 206 6.61 -2.57 -8.65
CA ARG A 206 7.26 -3.00 -7.41
C ARG A 206 6.53 -4.18 -6.76
N LEU A 207 5.21 -4.08 -6.61
CA LEU A 207 4.39 -5.20 -6.10
C LEU A 207 4.53 -6.46 -6.96
N GLY A 208 4.57 -6.32 -8.29
CA GLY A 208 4.79 -7.44 -9.20
C GLY A 208 6.13 -8.15 -9.00
N SER A 209 7.15 -7.45 -8.45
CA SER A 209 8.50 -8.01 -8.24
C SER A 209 8.73 -8.56 -6.83
N ILE A 210 8.12 -7.95 -5.78
CA ILE A 210 8.42 -8.28 -4.38
C ILE A 210 7.31 -9.09 -3.69
N ALA A 211 6.13 -9.22 -4.31
CA ALA A 211 5.02 -9.95 -3.71
C ALA A 211 5.38 -11.42 -3.42
N PRO A 212 4.82 -12.02 -2.35
CA PRO A 212 4.93 -13.44 -2.09
C PRO A 212 4.48 -14.30 -3.30
N ALA A 213 5.07 -15.49 -3.46
CA ALA A 213 4.80 -16.36 -4.61
C ALA A 213 3.30 -16.65 -4.80
N GLU A 214 2.56 -16.75 -3.70
CA GLU A 214 1.12 -16.99 -3.66
C GLU A 214 0.31 -15.85 -4.31
N LEU A 215 0.80 -14.62 -4.20
CA LEU A 215 0.13 -13.42 -4.74
C LEU A 215 0.63 -13.02 -6.12
N GLN A 216 1.84 -13.42 -6.53
CA GLN A 216 2.46 -12.98 -7.78
C GLN A 216 1.60 -13.30 -9.01
N GLU A 217 1.07 -14.51 -9.10
CA GLU A 217 0.26 -14.91 -10.26
C GLU A 217 -1.07 -14.15 -10.31
N GLU A 218 -1.66 -13.87 -9.15
CA GLU A 218 -2.91 -13.11 -9.09
C GLU A 218 -2.66 -11.63 -9.41
N ILE A 219 -1.60 -11.03 -8.89
CA ILE A 219 -1.17 -9.66 -9.24
C ILE A 219 -0.93 -9.55 -10.76
N LYS A 220 -0.18 -10.47 -11.37
CA LYS A 220 0.05 -10.49 -12.82
C LYS A 220 -1.27 -10.57 -13.60
N ARG A 221 -2.20 -11.43 -13.17
CA ARG A 221 -3.51 -11.59 -13.79
C ARG A 221 -4.34 -10.32 -13.72
N ILE A 222 -4.37 -9.66 -12.53
CA ILE A 222 -5.06 -8.39 -12.33
C ILE A 222 -4.42 -7.29 -13.18
N LEU A 223 -3.09 -7.15 -13.16
CA LEU A 223 -2.38 -6.14 -13.94
C LEU A 223 -2.61 -6.31 -15.44
N LYS A 224 -2.64 -7.55 -15.94
CA LYS A 224 -3.02 -7.85 -17.33
C LYS A 224 -4.44 -7.37 -17.62
N SER A 225 -5.41 -7.67 -16.75
CA SER A 225 -6.80 -7.25 -16.92
C SER A 225 -6.98 -5.72 -16.85
N ILE A 226 -6.17 -5.03 -16.04
CA ILE A 226 -6.15 -3.56 -15.99
C ILE A 226 -5.59 -3.00 -17.29
N ALA A 227 -4.48 -3.56 -17.80
CA ALA A 227 -3.89 -3.15 -19.06
C ALA A 227 -4.86 -3.35 -20.25
N GLU A 228 -5.59 -4.45 -20.26
CA GLU A 228 -6.63 -4.74 -21.27
C GLU A 228 -7.82 -3.78 -21.19
N LYS A 229 -8.20 -3.31 -19.99
CA LYS A 229 -9.29 -2.34 -19.79
C LYS A 229 -8.88 -0.89 -20.11
N VAL A 230 -7.64 -0.53 -19.82
CA VAL A 230 -7.06 0.80 -20.13
C VAL A 230 -6.80 0.94 -21.63
N SER A 231 -6.57 -0.17 -22.30
CA SER A 231 -6.60 -0.30 -23.75
C SER A 231 -7.66 -1.34 -24.08
N PRO A 232 -8.94 -0.99 -24.23
CA PRO A 232 -9.89 -1.89 -24.84
C PRO A 232 -9.26 -2.26 -26.19
N GLY A 233 -8.97 -3.53 -26.38
CA GLY A 233 -8.26 -4.00 -27.56
C GLY A 233 -8.99 -3.46 -28.80
N ARG A 234 -8.47 -2.39 -29.37
CA ARG A 234 -9.00 -1.80 -30.61
C ARG A 234 -8.93 -2.93 -31.64
N ASP A 235 -10.05 -3.29 -32.20
CA ASP A 235 -10.08 -4.36 -33.17
C ASP A 235 -9.42 -3.93 -34.48
N PHE A 236 -8.14 -4.24 -34.61
CA PHE A 236 -7.35 -3.96 -35.82
C PHE A 236 -7.59 -4.99 -36.95
N SER A 237 -8.44 -5.99 -36.75
CA SER A 237 -8.62 -7.11 -37.69
C SER A 237 -8.99 -6.64 -39.11
N GLN A 238 -9.78 -5.60 -39.23
CA GLN A 238 -10.15 -5.05 -40.54
C GLN A 238 -8.99 -4.28 -41.17
N ALA A 239 -8.33 -3.44 -40.42
CA ALA A 239 -7.16 -2.68 -40.89
C ALA A 239 -6.03 -3.63 -41.30
N GLU A 240 -5.78 -4.66 -40.51
CA GLU A 240 -4.77 -5.67 -40.80
C GLU A 240 -5.08 -6.45 -42.10
N LYS A 241 -6.33 -6.84 -42.33
CA LYS A 241 -6.76 -7.51 -43.59
C LYS A 241 -6.53 -6.60 -44.79
N VAL A 242 -6.90 -5.32 -44.69
CA VAL A 242 -6.72 -4.35 -45.77
C VAL A 242 -5.23 -4.18 -46.10
N VAL A 243 -4.41 -3.93 -45.07
CA VAL A 243 -2.97 -3.69 -45.24
C VAL A 243 -2.22 -4.92 -45.75
N ARG A 244 -2.53 -6.11 -45.24
CA ARG A 244 -1.92 -7.37 -45.72
C ARG A 244 -2.29 -7.67 -47.17
N ARG A 245 -3.56 -7.37 -47.57
CA ARG A 245 -3.98 -7.49 -49.00
C ARG A 245 -3.20 -6.52 -49.87
N MET A 246 -3.07 -5.23 -49.47
CA MET A 246 -2.29 -4.25 -50.22
C MET A 246 -0.82 -4.63 -50.31
N LYS A 247 -0.22 -5.20 -49.26
CA LYS A 247 1.16 -5.72 -49.31
C LYS A 247 1.28 -6.86 -50.31
N GLY A 248 0.32 -7.78 -50.33
CA GLY A 248 0.30 -8.90 -51.29
C GLY A 248 0.18 -8.45 -52.75
N LEU A 249 -0.49 -7.33 -52.99
CA LEU A 249 -0.64 -6.69 -54.33
C LEU A 249 0.46 -5.74 -54.67
N ASN A 250 1.45 -5.54 -53.80
CA ASN A 250 2.53 -4.54 -53.91
C ASN A 250 2.05 -3.09 -53.97
N GLU A 251 0.85 -2.82 -53.42
CA GLU A 251 0.21 -1.50 -53.37
C GLU A 251 0.47 -0.75 -52.06
N LEU A 252 1.05 -1.42 -51.05
CA LEU A 252 1.44 -0.81 -49.78
C LEU A 252 2.74 -0.05 -49.95
N ASN A 253 2.64 1.19 -50.35
CA ASN A 253 3.74 2.11 -50.61
C ASN A 253 3.58 3.39 -49.78
N ASP A 254 4.57 4.28 -49.86
CA ASP A 254 4.60 5.56 -49.14
C ASP A 254 3.35 6.44 -49.44
N ALA A 255 2.89 6.48 -50.73
CA ALA A 255 1.70 7.24 -51.12
C ALA A 255 0.40 6.66 -50.51
N ALA A 256 0.29 5.36 -50.37
CA ALA A 256 -0.87 4.72 -49.71
C ALA A 256 -0.93 5.09 -48.23
N ILE A 257 0.22 5.09 -47.53
CA ILE A 257 0.27 5.46 -46.10
C ILE A 257 0.00 6.96 -45.93
N ALA A 258 0.49 7.81 -46.84
CA ALA A 258 0.16 9.23 -46.86
C ALA A 258 -1.35 9.46 -47.01
N ASN A 259 -2.02 8.71 -47.86
CA ASN A 259 -3.48 8.75 -48.01
C ASN A 259 -4.22 8.28 -46.75
N PHE A 260 -3.74 7.25 -46.07
CA PHE A 260 -4.31 6.86 -44.77
C PHE A 260 -4.19 7.98 -43.73
N ALA A 261 -3.06 8.70 -43.71
CA ALA A 261 -2.89 9.85 -42.82
C ALA A 261 -3.87 10.98 -43.13
N GLU A 262 -4.03 11.38 -44.39
CA GLU A 262 -4.96 12.43 -44.83
C GLU A 262 -6.43 12.07 -44.55
N THR A 263 -6.77 10.80 -44.68
CA THR A 263 -8.14 10.30 -44.46
C THR A 263 -8.36 9.90 -42.98
N LYS A 264 -7.40 10.14 -42.09
CA LYS A 264 -7.45 9.83 -40.65
C LYS A 264 -7.69 8.35 -40.32
N ARG A 265 -7.23 7.48 -41.18
CA ARG A 265 -7.34 6.01 -40.99
C ARG A 265 -6.17 5.50 -40.15
N PHE A 266 -6.21 5.85 -38.85
CA PHE A 266 -5.11 5.58 -37.92
C PHE A 266 -4.84 4.09 -37.70
N ASP A 267 -5.87 3.25 -37.79
CA ASP A 267 -5.72 1.80 -37.63
C ASP A 267 -4.92 1.20 -38.78
N GLU A 268 -5.16 1.69 -40.00
CA GLU A 268 -4.42 1.26 -41.19
C GLU A 268 -3.00 1.80 -41.19
N ILE A 269 -2.73 2.97 -40.59
CA ILE A 269 -1.37 3.45 -40.41
C ILE A 269 -0.63 2.55 -39.44
N ALA A 270 -1.23 2.23 -38.26
CA ALA A 270 -0.63 1.32 -37.27
C ALA A 270 -0.36 -0.05 -37.86
N ALA A 271 -1.33 -0.61 -38.60
CA ALA A 271 -1.19 -1.90 -39.28
C ALA A 271 -0.12 -1.86 -40.37
N SER A 272 -0.01 -0.75 -41.13
CA SER A 272 1.04 -0.58 -42.16
C SER A 272 2.42 -0.56 -41.54
N LEU A 273 2.63 0.22 -40.49
CA LEU A 273 3.89 0.25 -39.77
C LEU A 273 4.24 -1.12 -39.16
N ALA A 274 3.26 -1.82 -38.63
CA ALA A 274 3.44 -3.17 -38.09
C ALA A 274 3.91 -4.15 -39.17
N VAL A 275 3.24 -4.14 -40.32
CA VAL A 275 3.51 -5.06 -41.45
C VAL A 275 4.83 -4.74 -42.15
N LEU A 276 5.21 -3.46 -42.26
CA LEU A 276 6.49 -3.02 -42.86
C LEU A 276 7.69 -3.28 -41.93
N ASN A 277 7.45 -3.30 -40.63
CA ASN A 277 8.46 -3.59 -39.62
C ASN A 277 8.42 -5.07 -39.14
N ASN A 278 8.38 -6.00 -40.10
CA ASN A 278 8.46 -7.43 -39.85
C ASN A 278 7.35 -7.99 -38.92
N SER A 279 6.14 -7.52 -39.09
CA SER A 279 4.96 -7.92 -38.29
C SER A 279 5.14 -7.61 -36.79
N ALA A 280 5.67 -6.44 -36.47
CA ALA A 280 5.66 -5.90 -35.12
C ALA A 280 4.21 -5.85 -34.57
N PRO A 281 4.00 -5.86 -33.23
CA PRO A 281 2.66 -5.77 -32.67
C PRO A 281 1.94 -4.48 -33.08
N ILE A 282 0.71 -4.60 -33.64
CA ILE A 282 -0.07 -3.44 -34.11
C ILE A 282 -0.41 -2.51 -32.93
N ASP A 283 -0.72 -3.07 -31.76
CA ASP A 283 -0.97 -2.28 -30.52
C ASP A 283 0.21 -1.41 -30.12
N MET A 284 1.43 -1.88 -30.34
CA MET A 284 2.63 -1.08 -30.10
C MET A 284 2.69 0.09 -31.06
N MET A 285 2.43 -0.11 -32.34
CA MET A 285 2.43 0.96 -33.33
C MET A 285 1.32 1.98 -33.06
N ALA A 286 0.13 1.52 -32.67
CA ALA A 286 -0.98 2.39 -32.28
C ALA A 286 -0.61 3.26 -31.07
N ARG A 287 -0.02 2.69 -30.03
CA ARG A 287 0.45 3.45 -28.86
C ARG A 287 1.51 4.49 -29.19
N LEU A 288 2.44 4.17 -30.09
CA LEU A 288 3.44 5.15 -30.56
C LEU A 288 2.80 6.29 -31.36
N LEU A 289 1.79 5.98 -32.18
CA LEU A 289 1.02 6.98 -32.95
C LEU A 289 0.22 7.91 -32.05
N GLU A 290 -0.43 7.40 -31.04
CA GLU A 290 -1.36 8.12 -30.15
C GLU A 290 -0.68 8.70 -28.91
N GLY A 291 0.54 8.27 -28.56
CA GLY A 291 1.24 8.67 -27.35
C GLY A 291 1.69 10.13 -27.34
N PRO A 292 2.00 10.73 -26.19
CA PRO A 292 2.37 12.14 -26.06
C PRO A 292 3.70 12.48 -26.76
N ARG A 293 4.60 11.52 -26.92
CA ARG A 293 5.91 11.70 -27.50
C ARG A 293 5.93 11.45 -29.01
N ALA A 294 6.03 12.52 -29.76
CA ALA A 294 6.04 12.49 -31.23
C ALA A 294 7.37 11.92 -31.82
N ASP A 295 8.46 12.02 -31.08
CA ASP A 295 9.78 11.55 -31.49
C ASP A 295 9.86 10.04 -31.61
N LEU A 296 9.09 9.30 -30.82
CA LEU A 296 9.13 7.84 -30.81
C LEU A 296 8.57 7.21 -32.09
N ILE A 297 7.59 7.84 -32.76
CA ILE A 297 7.04 7.31 -34.01
C ILE A 297 7.99 7.47 -35.19
N LEU A 298 8.99 8.37 -35.10
CA LEU A 298 9.99 8.53 -36.13
C LEU A 298 10.79 7.25 -36.37
N ILE A 299 10.98 6.43 -35.34
CA ILE A 299 11.76 5.20 -35.39
C ILE A 299 11.10 4.16 -36.30
N PRO A 300 9.84 3.70 -36.05
CA PRO A 300 9.18 2.75 -36.97
C PRO A 300 8.92 3.33 -38.36
N CYS A 301 8.69 4.63 -38.49
CA CYS A 301 8.58 5.28 -39.82
C CYS A 301 9.89 5.22 -40.60
N LYS A 302 11.04 5.47 -39.96
CA LYS A 302 12.34 5.41 -40.60
C LYS A 302 12.76 3.98 -40.94
N SER A 303 12.48 3.05 -40.04
CA SER A 303 12.73 1.62 -40.27
C SER A 303 11.87 1.07 -41.41
N ALA A 304 10.64 1.56 -41.58
CA ALA A 304 9.76 1.22 -42.71
C ALA A 304 10.12 1.92 -44.02
N GLY A 305 11.14 2.79 -44.03
CA GLY A 305 11.59 3.48 -45.24
C GLY A 305 10.69 4.61 -45.74
N LEU A 306 9.83 5.17 -44.88
CA LEU A 306 8.90 6.23 -45.27
C LEU A 306 9.64 7.54 -45.58
N GLN A 307 9.11 8.31 -46.52
CA GLN A 307 9.61 9.66 -46.82
C GLN A 307 9.13 10.67 -45.76
N TRP A 308 9.92 11.73 -45.53
CA TRP A 308 9.56 12.76 -44.55
C TRP A 308 8.18 13.36 -44.81
N THR A 309 7.81 13.60 -46.05
CA THR A 309 6.48 14.12 -46.41
C THR A 309 5.31 13.28 -45.89
N THR A 310 5.48 11.97 -45.88
CA THR A 310 4.47 11.03 -45.32
C THR A 310 4.49 11.05 -43.81
N VAL A 311 5.69 11.08 -43.20
CA VAL A 311 5.82 11.18 -41.74
C VAL A 311 5.26 12.49 -41.22
N GLU A 312 5.49 13.61 -41.91
CA GLU A 312 4.91 14.92 -41.57
C GLU A 312 3.37 14.89 -41.60
N LYS A 313 2.76 14.23 -42.59
CA LYS A 313 1.31 14.02 -42.61
C LYS A 313 0.82 13.17 -41.41
N ILE A 314 1.48 12.05 -41.12
CA ILE A 314 1.15 11.23 -39.95
C ILE A 314 1.20 12.07 -38.68
N LEU A 315 2.24 12.87 -38.48
CA LEU A 315 2.41 13.73 -37.32
C LEU A 315 1.37 14.86 -37.26
N SER A 316 0.99 15.45 -38.40
CA SER A 316 0.06 16.57 -38.49
C SER A 316 -1.39 16.18 -38.25
N TYR A 317 -1.76 14.95 -38.58
CA TYR A 317 -3.12 14.42 -38.42
C TYR A 317 -3.34 13.62 -37.13
N ARG A 318 -2.43 13.69 -36.18
CA ARG A 318 -2.58 13.05 -34.86
C ARG A 318 -3.86 13.53 -34.13
N PRO A 319 -4.41 12.72 -33.21
CA PRO A 319 -5.57 13.10 -32.39
C PRO A 319 -5.39 14.47 -31.72
N VAL A 320 -6.47 15.22 -31.54
CA VAL A 320 -6.47 16.59 -30.99
C VAL A 320 -5.76 16.70 -29.64
N THR A 321 -5.85 15.64 -28.84
CA THR A 321 -5.23 15.55 -27.51
C THR A 321 -3.70 15.56 -27.54
N HIS A 322 -3.09 15.22 -28.68
CA HIS A 322 -1.62 15.13 -28.88
C HIS A 322 -1.16 15.82 -30.16
N ARG A 323 -1.85 16.91 -30.53
CA ARG A 323 -1.41 17.76 -31.66
C ARG A 323 -0.03 18.31 -31.38
N ILE A 324 0.83 18.24 -32.39
CA ILE A 324 2.19 18.73 -32.34
C ILE A 324 2.21 20.21 -32.72
N ASP A 325 2.91 21.01 -31.95
CA ASP A 325 3.17 22.40 -32.30
C ASP A 325 4.22 22.52 -33.42
N ARG A 326 4.32 23.73 -33.97
CA ARG A 326 5.22 23.99 -35.09
C ARG A 326 6.72 23.80 -34.74
N LEU A 327 7.09 24.07 -33.49
CA LEU A 327 8.45 23.90 -33.01
C LEU A 327 8.82 22.42 -32.88
N THR A 328 7.96 21.61 -32.33
CA THR A 328 8.13 20.16 -32.22
C THR A 328 8.21 19.52 -33.62
N LEU A 329 7.40 19.96 -34.58
CA LEU A 329 7.45 19.46 -35.95
C LEU A 329 8.81 19.80 -36.63
N GLN A 330 9.33 21.02 -36.44
CA GLN A 330 10.65 21.41 -36.95
C GLN A 330 11.76 20.58 -36.31
N GLN A 331 11.66 20.28 -35.04
CA GLN A 331 12.64 19.41 -34.36
C GLN A 331 12.56 17.98 -34.91
N ALA A 332 11.35 17.42 -35.06
CA ALA A 332 11.13 16.12 -35.65
C ALA A 332 11.73 16.01 -37.09
N THR A 333 11.65 17.08 -37.90
CA THR A 333 12.26 17.13 -39.21
C THR A 333 13.77 16.93 -39.15
N LYS A 334 14.43 17.64 -38.22
CA LYS A 334 15.89 17.54 -38.04
C LYS A 334 16.29 16.15 -37.52
N ASP A 335 15.52 15.61 -36.58
CA ASP A 335 15.80 14.33 -35.96
C ASP A 335 15.59 13.18 -36.94
N TYR A 336 14.54 13.25 -37.78
CA TYR A 336 14.30 12.28 -38.85
C TYR A 336 15.40 12.27 -39.90
N GLY A 337 15.95 13.45 -40.26
CA GLY A 337 17.07 13.59 -41.18
C GLY A 337 18.38 12.98 -40.66
N LYS A 338 18.60 13.07 -39.35
CA LYS A 338 19.78 12.51 -38.68
C LYS A 338 19.68 11.00 -38.40
N LEU A 339 18.46 10.48 -38.26
CA LEU A 339 18.22 9.08 -37.96
C LEU A 339 18.54 8.22 -39.16
N SER A 340 19.48 7.27 -39.03
CA SER A 340 19.75 6.28 -40.09
C SER A 340 18.72 5.15 -40.04
N ALA A 341 18.43 4.52 -41.19
CA ALA A 341 17.54 3.37 -41.25
C ALA A 341 18.05 2.20 -40.38
N GLU A 342 19.35 1.97 -40.36
CA GLU A 342 20.00 0.93 -39.58
C GLU A 342 19.84 1.16 -38.06
N THR A 343 20.00 2.41 -37.58
CA THR A 343 19.78 2.76 -36.17
C THR A 343 18.33 2.59 -35.78
N ALA A 344 17.40 3.01 -36.65
CA ALA A 344 15.97 2.86 -36.42
C ALA A 344 15.57 1.37 -36.32
N GLU A 345 16.07 0.54 -37.20
CA GLU A 345 15.81 -0.92 -37.20
C GLU A 345 16.37 -1.60 -35.96
N ARG A 346 17.61 -1.26 -35.54
CA ARG A 346 18.21 -1.78 -34.30
C ARG A 346 17.43 -1.38 -33.06
N THR A 347 17.01 -0.11 -32.98
CA THR A 347 16.22 0.40 -31.86
C THR A 347 14.85 -0.27 -31.78
N LEU A 348 14.18 -0.43 -32.92
CA LEU A 348 12.89 -1.10 -32.96
C LEU A 348 13.01 -2.58 -32.58
N ARG A 349 14.05 -3.28 -33.04
CA ARG A 349 14.34 -4.66 -32.66
C ARG A 349 14.60 -4.80 -31.16
N PHE A 350 15.31 -3.87 -30.56
CA PHE A 350 15.51 -3.82 -29.10
C PHE A 350 14.18 -3.68 -28.35
N TRP A 351 13.30 -2.77 -28.78
CA TRP A 351 11.97 -2.60 -28.18
C TRP A 351 11.11 -3.86 -28.30
N LEU A 352 11.17 -4.54 -29.44
CA LEU A 352 10.43 -5.79 -29.66
C LEU A 352 10.93 -6.94 -28.77
N LEU A 353 12.21 -6.99 -28.47
CA LEU A 353 12.79 -7.97 -27.56
C LEU A 353 12.42 -7.66 -26.10
N HIS A 354 12.47 -6.42 -25.68
CA HIS A 354 12.07 -6.00 -24.33
C HIS A 354 10.57 -6.26 -24.08
N ASN A 355 9.70 -5.94 -25.00
CA ASN A 355 8.28 -6.25 -24.91
C ASN A 355 7.95 -7.76 -24.94
N LYS A 356 8.88 -8.64 -25.34
CA LYS A 356 8.73 -10.11 -25.24
C LYS A 356 9.19 -10.64 -23.88
N ILE A 357 10.03 -9.91 -23.15
CA ILE A 357 10.50 -10.29 -21.81
C ILE A 357 9.46 -9.86 -20.75
N GLU A 358 8.64 -8.85 -21.03
CA GLU A 358 7.55 -8.37 -20.18
C GLU A 358 6.18 -9.07 -20.43
N LYS A 359 6.13 -10.09 -21.28
CA LYS A 359 5.01 -11.01 -21.48
C LYS A 359 5.29 -12.34 -20.79
#